data_a5cdf9b03c069f6d0c1558c065207074
#
_entry.id   a5cdf9b03c069f6d0c1558c065207074
#
_cell.length_a   1.000
_cell.length_b   1.000
_cell.length_c   1.000
_cell.angle_alpha   90.00
_cell.angle_beta   90.00
_cell.angle_gamma   90.00
#
_symmetry.space_group_name_H-M   'P 1'
#
loop_
_entity.id
_entity.type
_entity.pdbx_description
1 polymer ?
#
loop_
_entity_poly.entity_id
_entity_poly.type
_entity_poly.pdbx_seq_one_letter_code
_entity_poly.pdbx_strand_id
1 'polypeptide(L)'
;MKEEFLLSLQNSSVSAESAESVFRRLRDMYSEPERRYHTLRHIRDIQSGIIEYRNLFSHYDAYIFACWYHDAVYDSKSKTNEEDSAELAVRELSGLGIPEKTVLLCRDAVLSTKRHIPVPETEEMKLFLDLDLKILGANDERYEEYKKEVRFEYSWVPEETYRKERANVMKYFLKRDRIYFT
;
A
#
# COMPACT_ATOMS: atom_id res chain seq x y z
N MET A 1 -6.62 9.11 9.95
CA MET A 1 -5.42 8.64 9.20
C MET A 1 -4.16 8.70 10.08
N LYS A 2 -3.66 9.89 10.41
CA LYS A 2 -2.50 10.07 11.29
C LYS A 2 -2.68 9.40 12.64
N GLU A 3 -3.79 9.66 13.30
CA GLU A 3 -4.10 9.15 14.65
C GLU A 3 -4.00 7.62 14.74
N GLU A 4 -4.56 6.92 13.78
CA GLU A 4 -4.56 5.46 13.77
C GLU A 4 -3.15 4.87 13.60
N PHE A 5 -2.34 5.46 12.70
CA PHE A 5 -0.95 5.05 12.53
C PHE A 5 -0.12 5.30 13.80
N LEU A 6 -0.28 6.47 14.42
CA LEU A 6 0.40 6.79 15.67
C LEU A 6 -0.04 5.86 16.80
N LEU A 7 -1.33 5.54 16.88
CA LEU A 7 -1.87 4.60 17.88
C LEU A 7 -1.24 3.20 17.70
N SER A 8 -1.14 2.70 16.48
CA SER A 8 -0.51 1.40 16.22
C SER A 8 0.96 1.37 16.64
N LEU A 9 1.71 2.46 16.48
CA LEU A 9 3.07 2.56 17.00
C LEU A 9 3.09 2.62 18.55
N GLN A 10 2.19 3.37 19.16
CA GLN A 10 2.09 3.49 20.61
C GLN A 10 1.68 2.18 21.29
N ASN A 11 0.86 1.35 20.64
CA ASN A 11 0.52 0.00 21.13
C ASN A 11 1.77 -0.87 21.37
N SER A 12 2.85 -0.59 20.64
CA SER A 12 4.16 -1.24 20.82
C SER A 12 5.15 -0.42 21.66
N SER A 13 4.65 0.52 22.46
CA SER A 13 5.45 1.37 23.37
C SER A 13 6.46 2.29 22.68
N VAL A 14 6.24 2.61 21.40
CA VAL A 14 7.05 3.61 20.68
C VAL A 14 6.75 5.01 21.27
N SER A 15 7.80 5.80 21.52
CA SER A 15 7.62 7.16 22.03
C SER A 15 6.85 8.04 21.06
N ALA A 16 6.07 9.00 21.58
CA ALA A 16 5.31 9.92 20.74
C ALA A 16 6.20 10.71 19.75
N GLU A 17 7.41 11.08 20.19
CA GLU A 17 8.38 11.79 19.36
C GLU A 17 8.85 10.93 18.17
N SER A 18 9.22 9.67 18.43
CA SER A 18 9.64 8.72 17.40
C SER A 18 8.51 8.42 16.43
N ALA A 19 7.30 8.18 16.95
CA ALA A 19 6.11 7.92 16.14
C ALA A 19 5.79 9.12 15.22
N GLU A 20 5.85 10.34 15.73
CA GLU A 20 5.62 11.55 14.94
C GLU A 20 6.71 11.76 13.89
N SER A 21 7.96 11.40 14.18
CA SER A 21 9.07 11.48 13.24
C SER A 21 8.88 10.54 12.06
N VAL A 22 8.51 9.27 12.31
CA VAL A 22 8.22 8.29 11.25
C VAL A 22 7.02 8.73 10.43
N PHE A 23 5.94 9.16 11.08
CA PHE A 23 4.76 9.65 10.37
C PHE A 23 5.10 10.80 9.41
N ARG A 24 5.86 11.81 9.86
CA ARG A 24 6.27 12.94 9.00
C ARG A 24 7.06 12.48 7.79
N ARG A 25 8.02 11.59 7.98
CA ARG A 25 8.82 11.05 6.88
C ARG A 25 7.95 10.31 5.86
N LEU A 26 7.09 9.39 6.29
CA LEU A 26 6.19 8.68 5.38
C LEU A 26 5.26 9.65 4.65
N ARG A 27 4.65 10.60 5.37
CA ARG A 27 3.82 11.65 4.76
C ARG A 27 4.56 12.40 3.65
N ASP A 28 5.82 12.76 3.89
CA ASP A 28 6.62 13.52 2.96
C ASP A 28 6.95 12.68 1.70
N MET A 29 7.22 11.38 1.85
CA MET A 29 7.39 10.44 0.73
C MET A 29 6.13 10.34 -0.15
N TYR A 30 4.94 10.30 0.44
CA TYR A 30 3.66 10.32 -0.31
C TYR A 30 3.27 11.70 -0.86
N SER A 31 4.07 12.73 -0.61
CA SER A 31 3.84 14.10 -1.07
C SER A 31 4.81 14.53 -2.17
N GLU A 32 5.61 13.59 -2.70
CA GLU A 32 6.54 13.83 -3.80
C GLU A 32 5.80 14.30 -5.06
N PRO A 33 6.36 15.28 -5.81
CA PRO A 33 5.67 15.89 -6.94
C PRO A 33 5.44 14.98 -8.15
N GLU A 34 6.15 13.87 -8.22
CA GLU A 34 6.00 12.85 -9.26
C GLU A 34 4.78 11.94 -9.05
N ARG A 35 4.25 11.89 -7.82
CA ARG A 35 3.09 11.07 -7.46
C ARG A 35 1.78 11.81 -7.74
N ARG A 36 0.80 11.09 -8.26
CA ARG A 36 -0.58 11.58 -8.44
C ARG A 36 -1.61 10.59 -7.92
N TYR A 37 -1.41 9.30 -8.18
CA TYR A 37 -2.24 8.23 -7.63
C TYR A 37 -1.66 7.69 -6.33
N HIS A 38 -0.36 7.33 -6.28
CA HIS A 38 0.32 6.76 -5.11
C HIS A 38 0.65 7.85 -4.08
N THR A 39 -0.40 8.46 -3.53
CA THR A 39 -0.36 9.61 -2.62
C THR A 39 -1.07 9.29 -1.31
N LEU A 40 -1.12 10.25 -0.38
CA LEU A 40 -1.89 10.15 0.87
C LEU A 40 -3.39 9.88 0.64
N ARG A 41 -3.94 10.18 -0.55
CA ARG A 41 -5.32 9.82 -0.89
C ARG A 41 -5.47 8.31 -0.97
N HIS A 42 -4.56 7.63 -1.66
CA HIS A 42 -4.52 6.17 -1.75
C HIS A 42 -4.38 5.51 -0.38
N ILE A 43 -3.43 6.00 0.44
CA ILE A 43 -3.28 5.52 1.82
C ILE A 43 -4.56 5.68 2.64
N ARG A 44 -5.25 6.82 2.49
CA ARG A 44 -6.53 7.06 3.17
C ARG A 44 -7.60 6.05 2.75
N ASP A 45 -7.69 5.75 1.47
CA ASP A 45 -8.71 4.86 0.93
C ASP A 45 -8.50 3.43 1.46
N ILE A 46 -7.26 2.92 1.48
CA ILE A 46 -6.92 1.61 2.06
C ILE A 46 -7.15 1.61 3.57
N GLN A 47 -6.60 2.59 4.29
CA GLN A 47 -6.71 2.65 5.74
C GLN A 47 -8.16 2.76 6.22
N SER A 48 -9.00 3.50 5.49
CA SER A 48 -10.43 3.58 5.81
C SER A 48 -11.10 2.22 5.73
N GLY A 49 -10.73 1.40 4.74
CA GLY A 49 -11.22 0.02 4.64
C GLY A 49 -10.69 -0.88 5.78
N ILE A 50 -9.41 -0.76 6.15
CA ILE A 50 -8.86 -1.52 7.29
C ILE A 50 -9.60 -1.16 8.59
N ILE A 51 -9.93 0.12 8.80
CA ILE A 51 -10.69 0.57 9.97
C ILE A 51 -12.13 0.04 9.93
N GLU A 52 -12.78 0.11 8.77
CA GLU A 52 -14.16 -0.37 8.56
C GLU A 52 -14.27 -1.87 8.87
N TYR A 53 -13.28 -2.66 8.44
CA TYR A 53 -13.24 -4.11 8.63
C TYR A 53 -12.31 -4.54 9.77
N ARG A 54 -12.08 -3.65 10.76
CA ARG A 54 -11.13 -3.89 11.87
C ARG A 54 -11.26 -5.26 12.53
N ASN A 55 -12.49 -5.73 12.72
CA ASN A 55 -12.76 -7.02 13.38
C ASN A 55 -12.30 -8.24 12.57
N LEU A 56 -11.98 -8.06 11.29
CA LEU A 56 -11.45 -9.12 10.43
C LEU A 56 -9.92 -9.17 10.43
N PHE A 57 -9.25 -8.21 11.09
CA PHE A 57 -7.81 -8.13 11.21
C PHE A 57 -7.35 -8.50 12.63
N SER A 58 -6.94 -9.77 12.84
CA SER A 58 -6.35 -10.21 14.12
C SER A 58 -4.98 -9.59 14.37
N HIS A 59 -4.27 -9.19 13.30
CA HIS A 59 -2.98 -8.53 13.32
C HIS A 59 -3.08 -7.08 12.82
N TYR A 60 -4.06 -6.37 13.33
CA TYR A 60 -4.46 -5.04 12.87
C TYR A 60 -3.29 -4.06 12.66
N ASP A 61 -2.41 -3.93 13.67
CA ASP A 61 -1.28 -2.99 13.59
C ASP A 61 -0.32 -3.31 12.42
N ALA A 62 -0.12 -4.61 12.10
CA ALA A 62 0.70 -5.01 10.97
C ALA A 62 0.13 -4.53 9.63
N TYR A 63 -1.19 -4.55 9.46
CA TYR A 63 -1.85 -4.08 8.23
C TYR A 63 -1.96 -2.55 8.17
N ILE A 64 -2.05 -1.87 9.31
CA ILE A 64 -1.88 -0.40 9.36
C ILE A 64 -0.47 -0.03 8.91
N PHE A 65 0.56 -0.72 9.40
CA PHE A 65 1.93 -0.47 8.94
C PHE A 65 2.09 -0.81 7.46
N ALA A 66 1.60 -1.97 7.00
CA ALA A 66 1.64 -2.35 5.59
C ALA A 66 0.98 -1.30 4.69
N CYS A 67 -0.17 -0.77 5.08
CA CYS A 67 -0.84 0.32 4.36
C CYS A 67 0.07 1.54 4.18
N TRP A 68 0.84 1.93 5.20
CA TRP A 68 1.71 3.10 5.13
C TRP A 68 3.05 2.82 4.44
N TYR A 69 3.51 1.57 4.41
CA TYR A 69 4.80 1.23 3.83
C TYR A 69 4.74 0.67 2.41
N HIS A 70 3.59 0.14 1.91
CA HIS A 70 3.58 -0.65 0.67
C HIS A 70 4.10 0.10 -0.57
N ASP A 71 3.82 1.39 -0.66
CA ASP A 71 4.28 2.29 -1.73
C ASP A 71 5.15 3.44 -1.17
N ALA A 72 5.76 3.29 0.02
CA ALA A 72 6.57 4.34 0.61
C ALA A 72 7.76 4.68 -0.28
N VAL A 73 8.46 3.69 -0.79
CA VAL A 73 9.46 3.85 -1.84
C VAL A 73 8.77 3.67 -3.19
N TYR A 74 8.78 4.71 -4.03
CA TYR A 74 8.11 4.65 -5.32
C TYR A 74 8.86 5.44 -6.39
N ASP A 75 9.31 4.73 -7.40
CA ASP A 75 9.80 5.29 -8.67
C ASP A 75 9.15 4.50 -9.80
N SER A 76 8.38 5.17 -10.65
CA SER A 76 7.70 4.54 -11.80
C SER A 76 8.66 3.87 -12.81
N LYS A 77 9.97 4.08 -12.68
CA LYS A 77 11.02 3.44 -13.49
C LYS A 77 11.64 2.23 -12.81
N SER A 78 11.44 2.08 -11.50
CA SER A 78 11.96 0.95 -10.72
C SER A 78 11.14 -0.32 -10.95
N LYS A 79 11.77 -1.44 -10.66
CA LYS A 79 11.12 -2.77 -10.60
C LYS A 79 11.20 -3.38 -9.19
N THR A 80 11.71 -2.63 -8.23
CA THR A 80 12.00 -3.07 -6.86
C THR A 80 11.29 -2.22 -5.82
N ASN A 81 10.27 -1.42 -6.21
CA ASN A 81 9.55 -0.54 -5.29
C ASN A 81 9.01 -1.28 -4.07
N GLU A 82 8.39 -2.44 -4.28
CA GLU A 82 7.81 -3.24 -3.20
C GLU A 82 8.89 -3.86 -2.31
N GLU A 83 9.99 -4.32 -2.88
CA GLU A 83 11.14 -4.83 -2.12
C GLU A 83 11.79 -3.71 -1.30
N ASP A 84 12.04 -2.55 -1.91
CA ASP A 84 12.67 -1.40 -1.25
C ASP A 84 11.75 -0.85 -0.13
N SER A 85 10.44 -0.83 -0.36
CA SER A 85 9.41 -0.47 0.63
C SER A 85 9.38 -1.47 1.81
N ALA A 86 9.46 -2.76 1.51
CA ALA A 86 9.50 -3.82 2.51
C ALA A 86 10.77 -3.76 3.37
N GLU A 87 11.93 -3.50 2.76
CA GLU A 87 13.19 -3.29 3.49
C GLU A 87 13.13 -2.04 4.38
N LEU A 88 12.55 -0.95 3.87
CA LEU A 88 12.30 0.25 4.67
C LEU A 88 11.45 -0.07 5.89
N ALA A 89 10.32 -0.78 5.70
CA ALA A 89 9.43 -1.18 6.78
C ALA A 89 10.15 -2.02 7.84
N VAL A 90 10.88 -3.05 7.42
CA VAL A 90 11.63 -3.92 8.34
C VAL A 90 12.65 -3.13 9.14
N ARG A 91 13.47 -2.32 8.48
CA ARG A 91 14.51 -1.52 9.13
C ARG A 91 13.93 -0.57 10.17
N GLU A 92 12.88 0.16 9.80
CA GLU A 92 12.31 1.19 10.66
C GLU A 92 11.50 0.61 11.82
N LEU A 93 10.62 -0.33 11.53
CA LEU A 93 9.77 -0.93 12.56
C LEU A 93 10.60 -1.77 13.55
N SER A 94 11.63 -2.50 13.10
CA SER A 94 12.56 -3.20 13.99
C SER A 94 13.37 -2.22 14.84
N GLY A 95 13.85 -1.11 14.24
CA GLY A 95 14.56 -0.06 14.96
C GLY A 95 13.72 0.63 16.05
N LEU A 96 12.41 0.61 15.92
CA LEU A 96 11.45 1.11 16.90
C LEU A 96 11.04 0.07 17.97
N GLY A 97 11.54 -1.16 17.87
CA GLY A 97 11.21 -2.23 18.81
C GLY A 97 9.82 -2.85 18.58
N ILE A 98 9.23 -2.68 17.39
CA ILE A 98 7.98 -3.36 17.03
C ILE A 98 8.21 -4.88 17.06
N PRO A 99 7.26 -5.67 17.61
CA PRO A 99 7.39 -7.12 17.69
C PRO A 99 7.70 -7.75 16.33
N GLU A 100 8.68 -8.65 16.27
CA GLU A 100 9.18 -9.28 15.04
C GLU A 100 8.05 -9.87 14.19
N LYS A 101 7.09 -10.55 14.82
CA LYS A 101 5.92 -11.12 14.13
C LYS A 101 5.13 -10.04 13.36
N THR A 102 4.93 -8.87 13.95
CA THR A 102 4.24 -7.74 13.32
C THR A 102 5.05 -7.17 12.15
N VAL A 103 6.37 -7.03 12.34
CA VAL A 103 7.30 -6.56 11.30
C VAL A 103 7.29 -7.51 10.09
N LEU A 104 7.42 -8.81 10.34
CA LEU A 104 7.44 -9.81 9.26
C LEU A 104 6.12 -9.86 8.51
N LEU A 105 4.98 -9.78 9.20
CA LEU A 105 3.69 -9.75 8.54
C LEU A 105 3.47 -8.47 7.72
N CYS A 106 3.91 -7.31 8.22
CA CYS A 106 3.94 -6.07 7.46
C CYS A 106 4.78 -6.22 6.18
N ARG A 107 6.00 -6.74 6.29
CA ARG A 107 6.88 -7.03 5.15
C ARG A 107 6.19 -7.91 4.11
N ASP A 108 5.59 -9.01 4.55
CA ASP A 108 4.95 -9.98 3.66
C ASP A 108 3.72 -9.36 2.97
N ALA A 109 2.97 -8.51 3.68
CA ALA A 109 1.86 -7.77 3.09
C ALA A 109 2.35 -6.78 2.02
N VAL A 110 3.41 -6.03 2.28
CA VAL A 110 4.03 -5.14 1.30
C VAL A 110 4.49 -5.91 0.06
N LEU A 111 5.24 -7.00 0.23
CA LEU A 111 5.71 -7.82 -0.89
C LEU A 111 4.57 -8.45 -1.69
N SER A 112 3.45 -8.77 -1.04
CA SER A 112 2.27 -9.37 -1.68
C SER A 112 1.59 -8.40 -2.65
N THR A 113 1.70 -7.07 -2.48
CA THR A 113 1.12 -6.08 -3.39
C THR A 113 1.75 -6.11 -4.77
N LYS A 114 3.02 -6.53 -4.90
CA LYS A 114 3.73 -6.60 -6.20
C LYS A 114 2.97 -7.38 -7.27
N ARG A 115 2.36 -8.49 -6.89
CA ARG A 115 1.58 -9.34 -7.80
C ARG A 115 0.14 -9.51 -7.34
N HIS A 116 -0.23 -8.90 -6.22
CA HIS A 116 -1.51 -9.11 -5.55
C HIS A 116 -1.82 -10.60 -5.41
N ILE A 117 -0.85 -11.33 -4.85
CA ILE A 117 -0.97 -12.73 -4.50
C ILE A 117 -0.76 -12.82 -2.98
N PRO A 118 -1.74 -13.32 -2.21
CA PRO A 118 -1.64 -13.35 -0.76
C PRO A 118 -0.59 -14.35 -0.29
N VAL A 119 0.44 -13.88 0.41
CA VAL A 119 1.48 -14.68 1.06
C VAL A 119 1.76 -14.10 2.44
N PRO A 120 1.39 -14.81 3.53
CA PRO A 120 0.65 -16.07 3.58
C PRO A 120 -0.80 -15.96 3.07
N GLU A 121 -1.39 -17.06 2.65
CA GLU A 121 -2.78 -17.09 2.16
C GLU A 121 -3.77 -17.08 3.35
N THR A 122 -3.94 -15.90 3.95
CA THR A 122 -4.91 -15.66 5.03
C THR A 122 -6.01 -14.72 4.56
N GLU A 123 -7.17 -14.77 5.24
CA GLU A 123 -8.29 -13.87 4.92
C GLU A 123 -7.92 -12.39 5.15
N GLU A 124 -7.11 -12.10 6.17
CA GLU A 124 -6.59 -10.75 6.41
C GLU A 124 -5.73 -10.24 5.25
N MET A 125 -4.83 -11.08 4.73
CA MET A 125 -3.99 -10.74 3.59
C MET A 125 -4.81 -10.55 2.32
N LYS A 126 -5.79 -11.42 2.07
CA LYS A 126 -6.73 -11.30 0.96
C LYS A 126 -7.48 -9.98 1.02
N LEU A 127 -8.06 -9.66 2.17
CA LEU A 127 -8.78 -8.40 2.38
C LEU A 127 -7.87 -7.18 2.19
N PHE A 128 -6.64 -7.21 2.70
CA PHE A 128 -5.69 -6.12 2.51
C PHE A 128 -5.40 -5.86 1.01
N LEU A 129 -5.15 -6.92 0.25
CA LEU A 129 -4.91 -6.81 -1.20
C LEU A 129 -6.16 -6.35 -1.97
N ASP A 130 -7.36 -6.74 -1.54
CA ASP A 130 -8.61 -6.27 -2.12
C ASP A 130 -8.82 -4.77 -1.87
N LEU A 131 -8.45 -4.28 -0.68
CA LEU A 131 -8.50 -2.86 -0.35
C LEU A 131 -7.56 -2.02 -1.21
N ASP A 132 -6.37 -2.54 -1.50
CA ASP A 132 -5.42 -1.89 -2.41
C ASP A 132 -5.95 -1.83 -3.85
N LEU A 133 -6.58 -2.90 -4.32
CA LEU A 133 -7.23 -2.96 -5.63
C LEU A 133 -8.62 -2.31 -5.70
N LYS A 134 -9.14 -1.77 -4.60
CA LYS A 134 -10.52 -1.21 -4.53
C LYS A 134 -10.81 -0.21 -5.63
N ILE A 135 -9.80 0.51 -6.11
CA ILE A 135 -9.93 1.47 -7.20
C ILE A 135 -10.44 0.85 -8.51
N LEU A 136 -10.18 -0.42 -8.77
CA LEU A 136 -10.64 -1.09 -9.99
C LEU A 136 -12.17 -1.28 -10.02
N GLY A 137 -12.82 -1.24 -8.87
CA GLY A 137 -14.28 -1.28 -8.71
C GLY A 137 -14.91 0.08 -8.38
N ALA A 138 -14.17 1.17 -8.50
CA ALA A 138 -14.70 2.51 -8.27
C ALA A 138 -15.74 2.91 -9.33
N ASN A 139 -16.55 3.94 -9.04
CA ASN A 139 -17.43 4.53 -10.04
C ASN A 139 -16.63 5.12 -11.22
N ASP A 140 -17.31 5.36 -12.34
CA ASP A 140 -16.67 5.79 -13.58
C ASP A 140 -15.85 7.08 -13.41
N GLU A 141 -16.38 8.06 -12.66
CA GLU A 141 -15.70 9.34 -12.44
C GLU A 141 -14.37 9.15 -11.72
N ARG A 142 -14.36 8.40 -10.60
CA ARG A 142 -13.13 8.14 -9.83
C ARG A 142 -12.16 7.26 -10.62
N TYR A 143 -12.67 6.30 -11.38
CA TYR A 143 -11.83 5.45 -12.23
C TYR A 143 -11.16 6.24 -13.36
N GLU A 144 -11.88 7.19 -13.99
CA GLU A 144 -11.29 8.08 -14.99
C GLU A 144 -10.23 9.03 -14.41
N GLU A 145 -10.42 9.52 -13.17
CA GLU A 145 -9.37 10.26 -12.45
C GLU A 145 -8.12 9.39 -12.25
N TYR A 146 -8.30 8.19 -11.72
CA TYR A 146 -7.23 7.21 -11.50
C TYR A 146 -6.42 6.94 -12.77
N LYS A 147 -7.08 6.75 -13.91
CA LYS A 147 -6.40 6.56 -15.19
C LYS A 147 -5.48 7.75 -15.53
N LYS A 148 -5.94 8.97 -15.31
CA LYS A 148 -5.16 10.19 -15.54
C LYS A 148 -4.00 10.31 -14.56
N GLU A 149 -4.25 10.01 -13.28
CA GLU A 149 -3.26 10.04 -12.20
C GLU A 149 -2.10 9.07 -12.50
N VAL A 150 -2.41 7.81 -12.81
CA VAL A 150 -1.40 6.80 -13.18
C VAL A 150 -0.70 7.17 -14.50
N ARG A 151 -1.44 7.67 -15.51
CA ARG A 151 -0.83 8.13 -16.75
C ARG A 151 0.19 9.25 -16.51
N PHE A 152 -0.07 10.13 -15.57
CA PHE A 152 0.87 11.19 -15.20
C PHE A 152 2.18 10.60 -14.62
N GLU A 153 2.09 9.66 -13.69
CA GLU A 153 3.26 9.01 -13.08
C GLU A 153 4.13 8.27 -14.10
N TYR A 154 3.52 7.77 -15.16
CA TYR A 154 4.18 7.12 -16.29
C TYR A 154 4.32 8.02 -17.53
N SER A 155 4.33 9.36 -17.35
CA SER A 155 4.41 10.33 -18.48
C SER A 155 5.67 10.17 -19.32
N TRP A 156 6.74 9.65 -18.75
CA TRP A 156 8.01 9.35 -19.44
C TRP A 156 7.90 8.17 -20.43
N VAL A 157 6.86 7.32 -20.33
CA VAL A 157 6.62 6.20 -21.24
C VAL A 157 5.85 6.70 -22.47
N PRO A 158 6.31 6.39 -23.71
CA PRO A 158 5.56 6.72 -24.92
C PRO A 158 4.13 6.17 -24.87
N GLU A 159 3.18 6.94 -25.39
CA GLU A 159 1.73 6.64 -25.26
C GLU A 159 1.34 5.23 -25.74
N GLU A 160 1.86 4.81 -26.89
CA GLU A 160 1.54 3.48 -27.43
C GLU A 160 2.05 2.36 -26.52
N THR A 161 3.28 2.49 -26.01
CA THR A 161 3.87 1.53 -25.05
C THR A 161 3.08 1.51 -23.76
N TYR A 162 2.74 2.68 -23.21
CA TYR A 162 1.92 2.77 -22.01
C TYR A 162 0.58 2.06 -22.16
N ARG A 163 -0.16 2.31 -23.24
CA ARG A 163 -1.45 1.66 -23.50
C ARG A 163 -1.34 0.15 -23.56
N LYS A 164 -0.31 -0.35 -24.25
CA LYS A 164 -0.05 -1.79 -24.36
C LYS A 164 0.24 -2.42 -22.99
N GLU A 165 1.16 -1.82 -22.23
CA GLU A 165 1.53 -2.35 -20.91
C GLU A 165 0.38 -2.23 -19.92
N ARG A 166 -0.37 -1.12 -19.93
CA ARG A 166 -1.56 -0.96 -19.09
C ARG A 166 -2.64 -2.00 -19.42
N ALA A 167 -2.85 -2.28 -20.70
CA ALA A 167 -3.76 -3.34 -21.12
C ALA A 167 -3.29 -4.73 -20.63
N ASN A 168 -1.98 -4.98 -20.60
CA ASN A 168 -1.42 -6.23 -20.07
C ASN A 168 -1.70 -6.36 -18.57
N VAL A 169 -1.53 -5.30 -17.80
CA VAL A 169 -1.88 -5.26 -16.37
C VAL A 169 -3.36 -5.57 -16.16
N MET A 170 -4.25 -4.93 -16.92
CA MET A 170 -5.69 -5.20 -16.80
C MET A 170 -6.04 -6.64 -17.18
N LYS A 171 -5.45 -7.16 -18.25
CA LYS A 171 -5.62 -8.57 -18.66
C LYS A 171 -5.13 -9.55 -17.60
N TYR A 172 -4.09 -9.21 -16.85
CA TYR A 172 -3.60 -10.04 -15.76
C TYR A 172 -4.67 -10.23 -14.68
N PHE A 173 -5.34 -9.15 -14.26
CA PHE A 173 -6.44 -9.24 -13.29
C PHE A 173 -7.69 -9.92 -13.86
N LEU A 174 -8.05 -9.63 -15.11
CA LEU A 174 -9.23 -10.23 -15.79
C LEU A 174 -9.07 -11.73 -16.10
N LYS A 175 -7.85 -12.27 -16.07
CA LYS A 175 -7.60 -13.71 -16.23
C LYS A 175 -7.76 -14.51 -14.94
N ARG A 176 -7.87 -13.84 -13.80
CA ARG A 176 -8.15 -14.49 -12.52
C ARG A 176 -9.62 -14.93 -12.50
N ASP A 177 -9.94 -15.99 -11.78
CA ASP A 177 -11.32 -16.40 -11.55
C ASP A 177 -12.12 -15.27 -10.85
N ARG A 178 -11.43 -14.49 -10.04
CA ARG A 178 -11.94 -13.29 -9.36
C ARG A 178 -10.85 -12.21 -9.31
N ILE A 179 -11.24 -10.94 -9.43
CA ILE A 179 -10.33 -9.81 -9.17
C ILE A 179 -10.10 -9.66 -7.68
N TYR A 180 -11.19 -9.73 -6.89
CA TYR A 180 -11.17 -9.65 -5.45
C TYR A 180 -11.32 -11.04 -4.82
N PHE A 181 -10.66 -11.24 -3.69
CA PHE A 181 -10.68 -12.51 -2.95
C PHE A 181 -11.87 -12.61 -2.00
N THR A 182 -12.32 -11.46 -1.45
CA THR A 182 -13.37 -11.36 -0.41
C THR A 182 -14.67 -10.78 -0.93
#